data_7ed81c0ded9378a6e1d5535717740a0e
#
_entry.id   7ed81c0ded9378a6e1d5535717740a0e
#
_cell.length_a   1.000
_cell.length_b   1.000
_cell.length_c   1.000
_cell.angle_alpha   90.00
_cell.angle_beta   90.00
_cell.angle_gamma   90.00
#
_symmetry.space_group_name_H-M   'P 1'
#
loop_
_entity.id
_entity.type
_entity.pdbx_description
1 polymer ?
#
loop_
_entity_poly.entity_id
_entity_poly.type
_entity_poly.pdbx_seq_one_letter_code
_entity_poly.pdbx_strand_id
1 'polypeptide(L)'
;MNTSDINLRNARAIVSWCSNNLGRSKCRNNSKLTISISRKVNCKGLYEEDGEDSKIYINPDRHRSFNEFIDTVIHEYTHFLQGLRFYDQIMEITGYDKHPMEHSSNLVADILKKKCRKDLFSN
;
A
#
# COMPACT_ATOMS: atom_id res chain seq x y z
N MET A 1 -12.67 -2.19 -15.51
CA MET A 1 -13.06 -2.04 -14.09
C MET A 1 -13.27 -0.57 -13.79
N ASN A 2 -14.24 -0.26 -12.99
CA ASN A 2 -14.63 1.11 -12.70
C ASN A 2 -14.45 1.44 -11.20
N THR A 3 -14.88 2.60 -10.77
CA THR A 3 -14.68 3.06 -9.39
C THR A 3 -15.45 2.25 -8.34
N SER A 4 -16.53 1.55 -8.73
CA SER A 4 -17.24 0.66 -7.80
C SER A 4 -16.42 -0.59 -7.44
N ASP A 5 -15.41 -0.92 -8.23
CA ASP A 5 -14.49 -2.01 -7.96
C ASP A 5 -13.38 -1.62 -6.98
N ILE A 6 -13.29 -0.34 -6.62
CA ILE A 6 -12.41 0.15 -5.55
C ILE A 6 -13.11 -0.14 -4.22
N ASN A 7 -12.91 -1.33 -3.71
CA ASN A 7 -13.63 -1.83 -2.54
C ASN A 7 -12.73 -2.74 -1.70
N LEU A 8 -13.23 -3.11 -0.52
CA LEU A 8 -12.46 -3.89 0.45
C LEU A 8 -12.07 -5.27 -0.08
N ARG A 9 -12.96 -5.94 -0.81
CA ARG A 9 -12.69 -7.26 -1.39
C ARG A 9 -11.46 -7.21 -2.30
N ASN A 10 -11.43 -6.24 -3.21
CA ASN A 10 -10.33 -6.09 -4.16
C ASN A 10 -9.06 -5.58 -3.46
N ALA A 11 -9.20 -4.72 -2.46
CA ALA A 11 -8.06 -4.29 -1.65
C ALA A 11 -7.39 -5.47 -0.93
N ARG A 12 -8.17 -6.36 -0.34
CA ARG A 12 -7.67 -7.57 0.29
C ARG A 12 -6.98 -8.51 -0.70
N ALA A 13 -7.56 -8.64 -1.89
CA ALA A 13 -6.95 -9.45 -2.95
C ALA A 13 -5.58 -8.92 -3.35
N ILE A 14 -5.44 -7.60 -3.48
CA ILE A 14 -4.16 -6.96 -3.82
C ILE A 14 -3.14 -7.16 -2.69
N VAL A 15 -3.53 -7.00 -1.43
CA VAL A 15 -2.63 -7.23 -0.29
C VAL A 15 -2.15 -8.68 -0.26
N SER A 16 -3.05 -9.64 -0.50
CA SER A 16 -2.69 -11.05 -0.58
C SER A 16 -1.71 -11.32 -1.72
N TRP A 17 -1.95 -10.71 -2.87
CA TRP A 17 -1.03 -10.78 -4.01
C TRP A 17 0.36 -10.22 -3.64
N CYS A 18 0.40 -9.08 -2.95
CA CYS A 18 1.65 -8.48 -2.48
C CYS A 18 2.40 -9.41 -1.52
N SER A 19 1.68 -10.02 -0.58
CA SER A 19 2.30 -10.97 0.35
C SER A 19 2.94 -12.14 -0.38
N ASN A 20 2.27 -12.66 -1.41
CA ASN A 20 2.78 -13.79 -2.20
C ASN A 20 3.95 -13.42 -3.11
N ASN A 21 4.00 -12.20 -3.61
CA ASN A 21 5.00 -11.76 -4.60
C ASN A 21 6.16 -10.97 -4.00
N LEU A 22 5.93 -10.25 -2.91
CA LEU A 22 6.92 -9.39 -2.26
C LEU A 22 7.36 -9.91 -0.88
N GLY A 23 6.65 -10.90 -0.35
CA GLY A 23 6.90 -11.40 0.99
C GLY A 23 6.35 -10.51 2.09
N ARG A 24 6.73 -10.77 3.32
CA ARG A 24 6.29 -10.03 4.50
C ARG A 24 7.46 -9.28 5.13
N SER A 25 7.14 -8.28 5.94
CA SER A 25 8.16 -7.49 6.65
C SER A 25 8.97 -8.37 7.60
N LYS A 26 10.29 -8.29 7.50
CA LYS A 26 11.21 -8.96 8.42
C LYS A 26 11.17 -8.31 9.81
N CYS A 27 10.92 -7.01 9.86
CA CYS A 27 10.84 -6.26 11.11
C CYS A 27 9.52 -6.46 11.84
N ARG A 28 8.46 -6.81 11.09
CA ARG A 28 7.11 -6.97 11.63
C ARG A 28 6.53 -8.34 11.26
N ASN A 29 7.37 -9.34 11.34
CA ASN A 29 7.07 -10.71 10.91
C ASN A 29 5.82 -11.30 11.56
N ASN A 30 5.61 -11.02 12.86
CA ASN A 30 4.48 -11.53 13.63
C ASN A 30 3.32 -10.54 13.71
N SER A 31 3.41 -9.40 13.01
CA SER A 31 2.36 -8.41 13.05
C SER A 31 1.18 -8.83 12.18
N LYS A 32 -0.02 -8.50 12.67
CA LYS A 32 -1.23 -8.67 11.87
C LYS A 32 -1.38 -7.45 10.97
N LEU A 33 -1.43 -7.68 9.66
CA LEU A 33 -1.70 -6.63 8.69
C LEU A 33 -3.19 -6.66 8.32
N THR A 34 -3.86 -5.54 8.52
CA THR A 34 -5.24 -5.36 8.09
C THR A 34 -5.35 -4.22 7.09
N ILE A 35 -6.31 -4.33 6.17
CA ILE A 35 -6.64 -3.28 5.23
C ILE A 35 -8.11 -2.91 5.38
N SER A 36 -8.41 -1.63 5.35
CA SER A 36 -9.78 -1.14 5.45
C SER A 36 -10.03 0.04 4.52
N ILE A 37 -11.29 0.26 4.23
CA ILE A 37 -11.76 1.40 3.45
C ILE A 37 -12.13 2.50 4.42
N SER A 38 -11.60 3.70 4.22
CA SER A 38 -11.92 4.85 5.05
C SER A 38 -12.01 6.13 4.22
N ARG A 39 -13.18 6.72 4.18
CA ARG A 39 -13.41 7.99 3.47
C ARG A 39 -12.95 9.20 4.27
N LYS A 40 -12.50 9.00 5.51
CA LYS A 40 -12.01 10.05 6.42
C LYS A 40 -10.53 10.34 6.24
N VAL A 41 -9.77 9.42 5.62
CA VAL A 41 -8.35 9.62 5.35
C VAL A 41 -8.19 10.70 4.28
N ASN A 42 -7.35 11.70 4.56
CA ASN A 42 -7.17 12.86 3.68
C ASN A 42 -6.10 12.64 2.61
N CYS A 43 -5.99 11.43 2.11
CA CYS A 43 -5.08 11.03 1.04
C CYS A 43 -5.59 9.75 0.40
N LYS A 44 -4.92 9.27 -0.65
CA LYS A 44 -5.33 8.04 -1.36
C LYS A 44 -5.24 6.81 -0.47
N GLY A 45 -4.15 6.70 0.28
CA GLY A 45 -3.91 5.61 1.20
C GLY A 45 -3.00 6.04 2.33
N LEU A 46 -3.03 5.26 3.41
CA LEU A 46 -2.25 5.51 4.61
C LEU A 46 -1.82 4.18 5.21
N TYR A 47 -0.56 4.08 5.57
CA TYR A 47 -0.05 2.96 6.35
C TYR A 47 0.28 3.45 7.76
N GLU A 48 -0.20 2.72 8.78
CA GLU A 48 0.14 3.00 10.19
C GLU A 48 0.48 1.73 10.94
N GLU A 49 1.23 1.92 12.02
CA GLU A 49 1.56 0.87 12.98
C GLU A 49 0.95 1.23 14.33
N ASP A 50 0.22 0.28 14.90
CA ASP A 50 -0.42 0.40 16.21
C ASP A 50 0.04 -0.77 17.07
N GLY A 51 1.08 -0.53 17.89
CA GLY A 51 1.74 -1.59 18.62
C GLY A 51 2.36 -2.60 17.67
N GLU A 52 1.97 -3.87 17.80
CA GLU A 52 2.42 -4.93 16.89
C GLU A 52 1.59 -5.05 15.62
N ASP A 53 0.44 -4.38 15.57
CA ASP A 53 -0.44 -4.44 14.41
C ASP A 53 -0.05 -3.41 13.35
N SER A 54 -0.27 -3.78 12.09
CA SER A 54 -0.06 -2.91 10.93
C SER A 54 -1.38 -2.71 10.21
N LYS A 55 -1.64 -1.49 9.77
CA LYS A 55 -2.92 -1.12 9.15
C LYS A 55 -2.70 -0.32 7.89
N ILE A 56 -3.45 -0.68 6.84
CA ILE A 56 -3.53 0.11 5.61
C ILE A 56 -4.96 0.63 5.49
N TYR A 57 -5.09 1.91 5.23
CA TYR A 57 -6.38 2.57 4.94
C TYR A 57 -6.38 3.04 3.51
N ILE A 58 -7.48 2.81 2.80
CA ILE A 58 -7.66 3.26 1.41
C ILE A 58 -8.90 4.14 1.37
N ASN A 59 -8.75 5.34 0.80
CA ASN A 59 -9.88 6.22 0.54
C ASN A 59 -10.32 6.09 -0.92
N PRO A 60 -11.45 5.41 -1.21
CA PRO A 60 -11.86 5.18 -2.59
C PRO A 60 -12.20 6.47 -3.34
N ASP A 61 -12.61 7.52 -2.62
CA ASP A 61 -13.01 8.79 -3.23
C ASP A 61 -11.83 9.59 -3.79
N ARG A 62 -10.60 9.20 -3.45
CA ARG A 62 -9.38 9.87 -3.90
C ARG A 62 -8.74 9.23 -5.13
N HIS A 63 -9.41 8.23 -5.72
CA HIS A 63 -8.88 7.50 -6.86
C HIS A 63 -9.66 7.83 -8.14
N ARG A 64 -8.92 8.10 -9.22
CA ARG A 64 -9.49 8.40 -10.56
C ARG A 64 -9.73 7.14 -11.38
N SER A 65 -9.00 6.07 -11.08
CA SER A 65 -9.06 4.84 -11.85
C SER A 65 -8.75 3.64 -10.99
N PHE A 66 -9.10 2.47 -11.50
CA PHE A 66 -8.78 1.21 -10.85
C PHE A 66 -7.26 0.97 -10.81
N ASN A 67 -6.53 1.38 -11.85
CA ASN A 67 -5.06 1.28 -11.88
C ASN A 67 -4.42 2.11 -10.77
N GLU A 68 -4.93 3.30 -10.51
CA GLU A 68 -4.44 4.15 -9.43
C GLU A 68 -4.69 3.50 -8.06
N PHE A 69 -5.81 2.82 -7.90
CA PHE A 69 -6.13 2.07 -6.68
C PHE A 69 -5.13 0.91 -6.47
N ILE A 70 -4.82 0.12 -7.50
CA ILE A 70 -3.82 -0.94 -7.40
C ILE A 70 -2.46 -0.34 -6.99
N ASP A 71 -2.07 0.73 -7.64
CA ASP A 71 -0.83 1.47 -7.35
C ASP A 71 -0.76 1.88 -5.87
N THR A 72 -1.84 2.45 -5.35
CA THR A 72 -1.91 2.89 -3.95
C THR A 72 -1.76 1.71 -2.98
N VAL A 73 -2.45 0.61 -3.20
CA VAL A 73 -2.36 -0.55 -2.30
C VAL A 73 -0.94 -1.12 -2.29
N ILE A 74 -0.30 -1.25 -3.44
CA ILE A 74 1.08 -1.73 -3.53
C ILE A 74 2.02 -0.76 -2.81
N HIS A 75 1.84 0.55 -3.03
CA HIS A 75 2.65 1.59 -2.37
C HIS A 75 2.56 1.48 -0.83
N GLU A 76 1.36 1.37 -0.27
CA GLU A 76 1.20 1.24 1.19
C GLU A 76 1.73 -0.09 1.70
N TYR A 77 1.61 -1.17 0.93
CA TYR A 77 2.20 -2.46 1.30
C TYR A 77 3.73 -2.37 1.38
N THR A 78 4.38 -1.60 0.50
CA THR A 78 5.83 -1.43 0.58
C THR A 78 6.26 -0.71 1.86
N HIS A 79 5.44 0.22 2.37
CA HIS A 79 5.69 0.82 3.69
C HIS A 79 5.63 -0.21 4.81
N PHE A 80 4.71 -1.17 4.72
CA PHE A 80 4.68 -2.30 5.66
C PHE A 80 5.99 -3.10 5.62
N LEU A 81 6.56 -3.32 4.43
CA LEU A 81 7.84 -4.01 4.29
C LEU A 81 9.01 -3.22 4.88
N GLN A 82 8.98 -1.90 4.75
CA GLN A 82 10.04 -1.00 5.20
C GLN A 82 10.01 -0.75 6.71
N GLY A 83 8.80 -0.66 7.29
CA GLY A 83 8.58 -0.29 8.69
C GLY A 83 8.66 1.22 8.94
N LEU A 84 7.75 1.74 9.78
CA LEU A 84 7.65 3.18 10.04
C LEU A 84 8.82 3.75 10.83
N ARG A 85 9.46 2.95 11.69
CA ARG A 85 10.57 3.47 12.51
C ARG A 85 11.68 4.06 11.64
N PHE A 86 12.11 3.34 10.62
CA PHE A 86 13.15 3.83 9.72
C PHE A 86 12.61 4.92 8.80
N TYR A 87 11.36 4.79 8.36
CA TYR A 87 10.71 5.80 7.55
C TYR A 87 10.72 7.16 8.23
N ASP A 88 10.29 7.23 9.50
CA ASP A 88 10.20 8.49 10.23
C ASP A 88 11.57 9.11 10.48
N GLN A 89 12.58 8.30 10.78
CA GLN A 89 13.95 8.79 10.95
C GLN A 89 14.49 9.45 9.69
N ILE A 90 14.23 8.85 8.54
CA ILE A 90 14.67 9.41 7.25
C ILE A 90 13.86 10.65 6.90
N MET A 91 12.57 10.68 7.23
CA MET A 91 11.71 11.84 7.02
C MET A 91 12.26 13.10 7.70
N GLU A 92 12.76 12.98 8.92
CA GLU A 92 13.36 14.11 9.64
C GLU A 92 14.59 14.68 8.93
N ILE A 93 15.33 13.83 8.22
CA ILE A 93 16.56 14.22 7.53
C ILE A 93 16.27 14.79 6.14
N THR A 94 15.38 14.17 5.37
CA THR A 94 15.22 14.44 3.94
C THR A 94 13.94 15.18 3.58
N GLY A 95 12.90 15.10 4.42
CA GLY A 95 11.54 15.52 4.04
C GLY A 95 10.89 14.52 3.08
N TYR A 96 9.60 14.71 2.79
CA TYR A 96 8.82 13.77 1.99
C TYR A 96 9.33 13.63 0.56
N ASP A 97 9.56 14.74 -0.12
CA ASP A 97 9.89 14.75 -1.56
C ASP A 97 11.21 14.04 -1.89
N LYS A 98 12.14 14.05 -0.93
CA LYS A 98 13.47 13.44 -1.10
C LYS A 98 13.62 12.14 -0.33
N HIS A 99 12.53 11.62 0.24
CA HIS A 99 12.56 10.42 1.04
C HIS A 99 12.81 9.19 0.16
N PRO A 100 13.92 8.47 0.34
CA PRO A 100 14.25 7.34 -0.54
C PRO A 100 13.25 6.18 -0.45
N MET A 101 12.61 5.98 0.70
CA MET A 101 11.58 4.94 0.85
C MET A 101 10.31 5.30 0.08
N GLU A 102 9.95 6.60 -0.02
CA GLU A 102 8.83 7.02 -0.86
C GLU A 102 9.15 6.82 -2.34
N HIS A 103 10.35 7.16 -2.78
CA HIS A 103 10.78 6.91 -4.16
C HIS A 103 10.80 5.41 -4.47
N SER A 104 11.29 4.59 -3.55
CA SER A 104 11.31 3.15 -3.69
C SER A 104 9.89 2.58 -3.78
N SER A 105 8.97 3.03 -2.92
CA SER A 105 7.57 2.58 -2.94
C SER A 105 6.88 2.96 -4.24
N ASN A 106 7.12 4.16 -4.76
CA ASN A 106 6.57 4.61 -6.03
C ASN A 106 7.10 3.76 -7.19
N LEU A 107 8.39 3.46 -7.19
CA LEU A 107 9.01 2.64 -8.23
C LEU A 107 8.48 1.20 -8.22
N VAL A 108 8.37 0.60 -7.05
CA VAL A 108 7.83 -0.76 -6.90
C VAL A 108 6.40 -0.81 -7.42
N ALA A 109 5.56 0.16 -7.03
CA ALA A 109 4.18 0.22 -7.48
C ALA A 109 4.10 0.39 -9.01
N ASP A 110 4.92 1.26 -9.59
CA ASP A 110 4.96 1.47 -11.04
C ASP A 110 5.32 0.21 -11.81
N ILE A 111 6.28 -0.56 -11.31
CA ILE A 111 6.74 -1.79 -11.96
C ILE A 111 5.69 -2.90 -11.83
N LEU A 112 5.06 -3.02 -10.66
CA LEU A 112 4.26 -4.19 -10.32
C LEU A 112 2.76 -4.05 -10.57
N LYS A 113 2.25 -2.84 -10.72
CA LYS A 113 0.79 -2.65 -10.88
C LYS A 113 0.21 -3.37 -12.09
N LYS A 114 0.93 -3.41 -13.20
CA LYS A 114 0.48 -4.10 -14.42
C LYS A 114 0.41 -5.61 -14.20
N LYS A 115 1.43 -6.17 -13.54
CA LYS A 115 1.46 -7.60 -13.23
C LYS A 115 0.36 -7.97 -12.26
N CYS A 116 0.16 -7.17 -11.22
CA CYS A 116 -0.91 -7.38 -10.25
C CYS A 116 -2.28 -7.37 -10.93
N ARG A 117 -2.53 -6.37 -11.78
CA ARG A 117 -3.79 -6.29 -12.53
C ARG A 117 -4.01 -7.51 -13.41
N LYS A 118 -2.97 -7.93 -14.13
CA LYS A 118 -3.03 -9.10 -14.98
C LYS A 118 -3.35 -10.37 -14.20
N ASP A 119 -2.67 -10.56 -13.07
CA ASP A 119 -2.80 -11.78 -12.25
C ASP A 119 -4.18 -11.87 -11.58
N LEU A 120 -4.74 -10.75 -11.11
CA LEU A 120 -5.95 -10.75 -10.29
C LEU A 120 -7.23 -10.38 -11.05
N PHE A 121 -7.15 -9.48 -12.02
CA PHE A 121 -8.32 -8.83 -12.60
C PHE A 121 -8.45 -8.97 -14.11
N SER A 122 -7.56 -9.69 -14.73
CA SER A 122 -7.60 -9.97 -16.16
C SER A 122 -8.37 -11.27 -16.42
N ASN A 123 -9.26 -11.21 -17.37
CA ASN A 123 -10.00 -12.40 -17.82
C ASN A 123 -9.25 -13.12 -18.93
#